data_f39c0e9637780517afa8729f8fa63433
#
_entry.id   f39c0e9637780517afa8729f8fa63433
#
_cell.length_a   1.000
_cell.length_b   1.000
_cell.length_c   1.000
_cell.angle_alpha   90.00
_cell.angle_beta   90.00
_cell.angle_gamma   90.00
#
_symmetry.space_group_name_H-M   'P 1'
#
loop_
_entity.id
_entity.type
_entity.pdbx_description
1 polymer ?
#
loop_
_entity_poly.entity_id
_entity_poly.type
_entity_poly.pdbx_seq_one_letter_code
_entity_poly.pdbx_strand_id
1 'polypeptide(L)'
;MSNTYQLIDSGDYEKLEIIDGYKLIRPALSSPYRKTNPNLWDNIDAHYFKNETGSGHWKFYRKIPENFPIQIGGMVAKIKLTPFGHIGIFPEQSSNWELIQKLGTIHNNFEVLNLFAYSGMSTLAALNANYAVCHVDSSKGMIAWAKENSHLS
;
A
#
# COMPACT_ATOMS: atom_id res chain seq x y z
N MET A 1 -15.84 5.79 8.88
CA MET A 1 -15.49 5.02 7.67
C MET A 1 -14.47 4.00 8.09
N SER A 2 -14.68 2.73 7.78
CA SER A 2 -13.73 1.67 8.17
C SER A 2 -12.41 1.93 7.45
N ASN A 3 -11.34 2.04 8.23
CA ASN A 3 -9.99 2.09 7.70
C ASN A 3 -9.74 0.71 7.07
N THR A 4 -9.70 0.64 5.76
CA THR A 4 -9.64 -0.63 5.04
C THR A 4 -8.25 -1.26 5.04
N TYR A 5 -7.28 -0.62 5.68
CA TYR A 5 -5.96 -1.16 5.97
C TYR A 5 -5.66 -1.09 7.47
N GLN A 6 -5.13 -2.19 8.02
CA GLN A 6 -4.66 -2.25 9.40
C GLN A 6 -3.42 -3.14 9.50
N LEU A 7 -2.34 -2.63 10.08
CA LEU A 7 -1.23 -3.44 10.57
C LEU A 7 -1.63 -4.05 11.91
N ILE A 8 -1.64 -5.37 12.01
CA ILE A 8 -2.08 -6.11 13.22
C ILE A 8 -0.90 -6.43 14.11
N ASP A 9 0.17 -6.98 13.52
CA ASP A 9 1.39 -7.37 14.22
C ASP A 9 2.55 -7.45 13.24
N SER A 10 3.78 -7.45 13.74
CA SER A 10 4.98 -7.73 12.94
C SER A 10 6.01 -8.45 13.79
N GLY A 11 6.87 -9.23 13.15
CA GLY A 11 7.93 -9.98 13.79
C GLY A 11 8.40 -11.14 12.92
N ASP A 12 9.54 -11.71 13.26
CA ASP A 12 10.17 -12.81 12.52
C ASP A 12 10.33 -12.50 11.02
N TYR A 13 10.65 -11.23 10.68
CA TYR A 13 10.77 -10.68 9.31
C TYR A 13 9.47 -10.71 8.51
N GLU A 14 8.32 -10.77 9.16
CA GLU A 14 6.98 -10.76 8.58
C GLU A 14 6.10 -9.68 9.19
N LYS A 15 5.04 -9.34 8.50
CA LYS A 15 3.95 -8.51 9.00
C LYS A 15 2.60 -9.15 8.70
N LEU A 16 1.70 -9.04 9.69
CA LEU A 16 0.31 -9.44 9.61
C LEU A 16 -0.55 -8.21 9.38
N GLU A 17 -1.29 -8.20 8.28
CA GLU A 17 -2.10 -7.05 7.85
C GLU A 17 -3.54 -7.48 7.58
N ILE A 18 -4.49 -6.57 7.78
CA ILE A 18 -5.85 -6.69 7.23
C ILE A 18 -6.00 -5.64 6.14
N ILE A 19 -6.41 -6.09 4.94
CA ILE A 19 -6.65 -5.24 3.77
C ILE A 19 -8.02 -5.59 3.23
N ASP A 20 -8.98 -4.67 3.38
CA ASP A 20 -10.39 -4.87 3.01
C ASP A 20 -10.99 -6.17 3.57
N GLY A 21 -10.68 -6.47 4.84
CA GLY A 21 -11.14 -7.67 5.53
C GLY A 21 -10.37 -8.96 5.20
N TYR A 22 -9.39 -8.92 4.28
CA TYR A 22 -8.49 -10.04 4.02
C TYR A 22 -7.27 -9.97 4.94
N LYS A 23 -7.00 -11.05 5.64
CA LYS A 23 -5.89 -11.19 6.58
C LYS A 23 -4.67 -11.79 5.87
N LEU A 24 -3.63 -11.00 5.70
CA LEU A 24 -2.47 -11.33 4.87
C LEU A 24 -1.19 -11.35 5.69
N ILE A 25 -0.28 -12.28 5.36
CA ILE A 25 1.10 -12.26 5.84
C ILE A 25 2.02 -11.91 4.67
N ARG A 26 2.91 -10.93 4.90
CA ARG A 26 3.92 -10.50 3.94
C ARG A 26 5.28 -10.28 4.59
N PRO A 27 6.39 -10.33 3.83
CA PRO A 27 7.72 -10.03 4.33
C PRO A 27 7.81 -8.59 4.87
N ALA A 28 8.53 -8.44 5.99
CA ALA A 28 8.87 -7.17 6.63
C ALA A 28 10.29 -7.24 7.19
N LEU A 29 11.28 -6.99 6.34
CA LEU A 29 12.72 -7.12 6.71
C LEU A 29 13.13 -6.19 7.85
N SER A 30 12.37 -5.11 8.09
CA SER A 30 12.56 -4.19 9.20
C SER A 30 12.07 -4.72 10.57
N SER A 31 11.47 -5.92 10.60
CA SER A 31 10.88 -6.51 11.82
C SER A 31 11.59 -7.81 12.21
N PRO A 32 12.88 -7.75 12.64
CA PRO A 32 13.67 -8.95 12.99
C PRO A 32 13.33 -9.52 14.38
N TYR A 33 12.57 -8.80 15.17
CA TYR A 33 12.15 -9.19 16.52
C TYR A 33 11.06 -10.27 16.47
N ARG A 34 10.77 -10.89 17.60
CA ARG A 34 9.71 -11.91 17.69
C ARG A 34 8.34 -11.29 17.55
N LYS A 35 7.40 -12.06 16.98
CA LYS A 35 5.97 -11.71 16.92
C LYS A 35 5.46 -11.35 18.31
N THR A 36 4.73 -10.24 18.41
CA THR A 36 4.22 -9.73 19.71
C THR A 36 3.11 -10.63 20.23
N ASN A 37 2.22 -11.08 19.35
CA ASN A 37 1.12 -11.96 19.71
C ASN A 37 0.94 -13.08 18.66
N PRO A 38 1.62 -14.22 18.82
CA PRO A 38 1.58 -15.32 17.86
C PRO A 38 0.17 -15.86 17.56
N ASN A 39 -0.77 -15.80 18.52
CA ASN A 39 -2.14 -16.28 18.34
C ASN A 39 -2.93 -15.46 17.29
N LEU A 40 -2.50 -14.23 17.01
CA LEU A 40 -3.12 -13.40 15.96
C LEU A 40 -2.81 -13.88 14.55
N TRP A 41 -1.80 -14.73 14.37
CA TRP A 41 -1.30 -15.17 13.08
C TRP A 41 -2.03 -16.39 12.50
N ASP A 42 -3.02 -16.88 13.22
CA ASP A 42 -3.89 -17.97 12.77
C ASP A 42 -5.02 -17.46 11.86
N ASN A 43 -5.62 -18.36 11.08
CA ASN A 43 -6.77 -18.11 10.21
C ASN A 43 -6.52 -16.98 9.20
N ILE A 44 -5.40 -17.04 8.52
CA ILE A 44 -5.00 -16.10 7.46
C ILE A 44 -5.66 -16.44 6.13
N ASP A 45 -5.88 -15.44 5.28
CA ASP A 45 -6.47 -15.61 3.94
C ASP A 45 -5.41 -15.84 2.86
N ALA A 46 -4.23 -15.22 2.99
CA ALA A 46 -3.08 -15.50 2.12
C ALA A 46 -1.74 -15.19 2.81
N HIS A 47 -0.70 -15.87 2.34
CA HIS A 47 0.68 -15.69 2.82
C HIS A 47 1.63 -15.63 1.62
N TYR A 48 2.48 -14.61 1.57
CA TYR A 48 3.54 -14.51 0.58
C TYR A 48 4.84 -15.10 1.11
N PHE A 49 5.27 -16.19 0.52
CA PHE A 49 6.55 -16.84 0.83
C PHE A 49 7.63 -16.32 -0.09
N LYS A 50 8.69 -15.75 0.50
CA LYS A 50 9.89 -15.35 -0.22
C LYS A 50 10.91 -16.49 -0.19
N ASN A 51 11.49 -16.84 -1.34
CA ASN A 51 12.56 -17.81 -1.42
C ASN A 51 13.94 -17.14 -1.27
N GLU A 52 14.98 -17.96 -1.15
CA GLU A 52 16.37 -17.50 -0.97
C GLU A 52 16.89 -16.69 -2.16
N THR A 53 16.34 -16.90 -3.36
CA THR A 53 16.74 -16.18 -4.59
C THR A 53 16.07 -14.81 -4.72
N GLY A 54 15.22 -14.43 -3.74
CA GLY A 54 14.52 -13.13 -3.72
C GLY A 54 13.19 -13.11 -4.47
N SER A 55 12.84 -14.15 -5.22
CA SER A 55 11.51 -14.38 -5.76
C SER A 55 10.59 -15.01 -4.71
N GLY A 56 9.32 -15.19 -5.01
CA GLY A 56 8.39 -15.82 -4.08
C GLY A 56 7.05 -16.13 -4.72
N HIS A 57 6.12 -16.57 -3.90
CA HIS A 57 4.78 -16.89 -4.34
C HIS A 57 3.76 -16.67 -3.23
N TRP A 58 2.52 -16.40 -3.63
CA TRP A 58 1.38 -16.37 -2.72
C TRP A 58 0.82 -17.78 -2.52
N LYS A 59 0.56 -18.14 -1.28
CA LYS A 59 -0.30 -19.26 -0.91
C LYS A 59 -1.63 -18.70 -0.43
N PHE A 60 -2.71 -19.03 -1.12
CA PHE A 60 -4.06 -18.59 -0.81
C PHE A 60 -4.79 -19.69 -0.01
N TYR A 61 -5.38 -19.32 1.11
CA TYR A 61 -6.22 -20.17 1.95
C TYR A 61 -7.70 -19.83 1.77
N ARG A 62 -7.98 -18.65 1.19
CA ARG A 62 -9.30 -18.17 0.81
C ARG A 62 -9.21 -17.52 -0.58
N LYS A 63 -10.32 -17.54 -1.32
CA LYS A 63 -10.41 -16.83 -2.60
C LYS A 63 -10.35 -15.33 -2.35
N ILE A 64 -9.35 -14.67 -2.92
CA ILE A 64 -9.17 -13.22 -2.93
C ILE A 64 -9.31 -12.74 -4.38
N PRO A 65 -10.02 -11.63 -4.68
CA PRO A 65 -10.04 -11.06 -6.01
C PRO A 65 -8.62 -10.71 -6.50
N GLU A 66 -8.37 -10.82 -7.79
CA GLU A 66 -7.06 -10.47 -8.38
C GLU A 66 -6.70 -8.99 -8.11
N ASN A 67 -7.73 -8.13 -8.13
CA ASN A 67 -7.60 -6.73 -7.76
C ASN A 67 -8.92 -6.22 -7.15
N PHE A 68 -8.81 -5.26 -6.25
CA PHE A 68 -9.95 -4.63 -5.57
C PHE A 68 -9.58 -3.24 -5.07
N PRO A 69 -10.54 -2.30 -4.99
CA PRO A 69 -10.29 -0.97 -4.46
C PRO A 69 -10.32 -0.96 -2.93
N ILE A 70 -9.51 -0.13 -2.32
CA ILE A 70 -9.60 0.20 -0.89
C ILE A 70 -9.63 1.71 -0.70
N GLN A 71 -10.21 2.16 0.41
CA GLN A 71 -10.11 3.55 0.84
C GLN A 71 -8.98 3.69 1.87
N ILE A 72 -8.07 4.62 1.65
CA ILE A 72 -6.97 4.92 2.56
C ILE A 72 -6.57 6.40 2.45
N GLY A 73 -6.45 7.09 3.58
CA GLY A 73 -6.04 8.51 3.61
C GLY A 73 -6.94 9.46 2.80
N GLY A 74 -8.25 9.16 2.69
CA GLY A 74 -9.20 9.94 1.89
C GLY A 74 -9.10 9.71 0.38
N MET A 75 -8.32 8.74 -0.06
CA MET A 75 -8.10 8.38 -1.46
C MET A 75 -8.56 6.94 -1.71
N VAL A 76 -8.78 6.59 -2.98
CA VAL A 76 -9.05 5.21 -3.39
C VAL A 76 -7.81 4.62 -4.04
N ALA A 77 -7.37 3.46 -3.56
CA ALA A 77 -6.25 2.71 -4.11
C ALA A 77 -6.71 1.35 -4.63
N LYS A 78 -6.31 0.98 -5.83
CA LYS A 78 -6.46 -0.37 -6.37
C LYS A 78 -5.37 -1.26 -5.76
N ILE A 79 -5.78 -2.30 -5.06
CA ILE A 79 -4.88 -3.33 -4.54
C ILE A 79 -4.76 -4.47 -5.54
N LYS A 80 -3.56 -4.99 -5.68
CA LYS A 80 -3.27 -6.16 -6.49
C LYS A 80 -2.15 -6.97 -5.82
N LEU A 81 -2.42 -8.23 -5.50
CA LEU A 81 -1.42 -9.13 -4.93
C LEU A 81 -0.43 -9.55 -6.02
N THR A 82 0.70 -8.84 -6.10
CA THR A 82 1.68 -9.05 -7.17
C THR A 82 2.53 -10.29 -6.92
N PRO A 83 3.12 -10.91 -7.98
CA PRO A 83 4.04 -12.03 -7.83
C PRO A 83 5.29 -11.73 -6.98
N PHE A 84 5.55 -10.47 -6.68
CA PHE A 84 6.69 -10.01 -5.88
C PHE A 84 6.34 -9.73 -4.41
N GLY A 85 5.10 -10.01 -3.97
CA GLY A 85 4.64 -9.74 -2.62
C GLY A 85 4.26 -8.29 -2.34
N HIS A 86 4.29 -7.42 -3.35
CA HIS A 86 3.77 -6.06 -3.24
C HIS A 86 2.26 -6.04 -3.46
N ILE A 87 1.60 -5.03 -2.90
CA ILE A 87 0.14 -4.87 -2.97
C ILE A 87 -0.31 -3.59 -3.72
N GLY A 88 0.64 -2.82 -4.23
CA GLY A 88 0.38 -1.58 -4.96
C GLY A 88 0.45 -0.32 -4.12
N ILE A 89 0.50 -0.42 -2.80
CA ILE A 89 0.65 0.74 -1.90
C ILE A 89 1.67 0.45 -0.81
N PHE A 90 2.13 1.52 -0.17
CA PHE A 90 2.93 1.52 1.05
C PHE A 90 2.11 2.19 2.16
N PRO A 91 1.28 1.44 2.90
CA PRO A 91 0.37 2.02 3.90
C PRO A 91 1.09 2.78 5.02
N GLU A 92 2.34 2.43 5.28
CA GLU A 92 3.22 3.14 6.22
C GLU A 92 3.48 4.60 5.83
N GLN A 93 3.20 4.99 4.59
CA GLN A 93 3.30 6.36 4.10
C GLN A 93 2.04 7.20 4.39
N SER A 94 1.02 6.66 5.06
CA SER A 94 -0.25 7.36 5.30
C SER A 94 -0.07 8.70 6.02
N SER A 95 0.83 8.77 7.00
CA SER A 95 1.15 10.02 7.71
C SER A 95 1.76 11.08 6.78
N ASN A 96 2.56 10.67 5.79
CA ASN A 96 3.11 11.58 4.79
C ASN A 96 2.01 12.07 3.82
N TRP A 97 1.06 11.23 3.44
CA TRP A 97 -0.07 11.65 2.63
C TRP A 97 -0.96 12.65 3.37
N GLU A 98 -1.24 12.41 4.66
CA GLU A 98 -1.96 13.36 5.52
C GLU A 98 -1.23 14.70 5.64
N LEU A 99 0.10 14.67 5.80
CA LEU A 99 0.93 15.88 5.82
C LEU A 99 0.82 16.66 4.51
N ILE A 100 0.93 16.00 3.35
CA ILE A 100 0.79 16.65 2.03
C ILE A 100 -0.58 17.33 1.92
N GLN A 101 -1.66 16.62 2.27
CA GLN A 101 -3.01 17.17 2.23
C GLN A 101 -3.19 18.36 3.18
N LYS A 102 -2.63 18.26 4.39
CA LYS A 102 -2.66 19.35 5.38
C LYS A 102 -1.91 20.59 4.90
N LEU A 103 -0.77 20.44 4.24
CA LEU A 103 -0.02 21.55 3.68
C LEU A 103 -0.85 22.33 2.62
N GLY A 104 -1.72 21.65 1.88
CA GLY A 104 -2.63 22.30 0.93
C GLY A 104 -3.65 23.22 1.57
N THR A 105 -3.96 23.07 2.86
CA THR A 105 -4.83 24.02 3.59
C THR A 105 -4.11 25.30 3.99
N ILE A 106 -2.79 25.30 3.99
CA ILE A 106 -1.94 26.41 4.44
C ILE A 106 -1.34 27.16 3.25
N HIS A 107 -0.97 26.45 2.22
CA HIS A 107 -0.27 26.97 1.04
C HIS A 107 -1.03 26.57 -0.23
N ASN A 108 -1.48 27.55 -0.97
CA ASN A 108 -2.13 27.36 -2.26
C ASN A 108 -1.12 27.52 -3.42
N ASN A 109 -1.38 26.85 -4.54
CA ASN A 109 -0.66 26.99 -5.81
C ASN A 109 0.80 26.48 -5.82
N PHE A 110 1.12 25.42 -5.09
CA PHE A 110 2.39 24.74 -5.29
C PHE A 110 2.36 23.80 -6.49
N GLU A 111 3.49 23.72 -7.16
CA GLU A 111 3.79 22.68 -8.12
C GLU A 111 4.62 21.60 -7.43
N VAL A 112 4.20 20.36 -7.56
CA VAL A 112 4.82 19.21 -6.90
C VAL A 112 5.47 18.30 -7.94
N LEU A 113 6.76 18.03 -7.78
CA LEU A 113 7.45 16.99 -8.51
C LEU A 113 7.54 15.74 -7.63
N ASN A 114 6.78 14.71 -7.97
CA ASN A 114 6.83 13.42 -7.28
C ASN A 114 7.73 12.44 -8.05
N LEU A 115 8.92 12.18 -7.52
CA LEU A 115 9.90 11.25 -8.08
C LEU A 115 9.77 9.88 -7.45
N PHE A 116 10.07 8.82 -8.22
CA PHE A 116 9.87 7.42 -7.79
C PHE A 116 8.45 7.18 -7.31
N ALA A 117 7.51 7.71 -8.07
CA ALA A 117 6.15 7.98 -7.62
C ALA A 117 5.28 6.72 -7.50
N TYR A 118 5.78 5.55 -7.95
CA TYR A 118 5.16 4.23 -7.80
C TYR A 118 3.70 4.23 -8.32
N SER A 119 2.76 3.63 -7.58
CA SER A 119 1.32 3.60 -7.93
C SER A 119 0.57 4.91 -7.66
N GLY A 120 1.27 5.97 -7.24
CA GLY A 120 0.75 7.34 -7.24
C GLY A 120 0.04 7.82 -5.98
N MET A 121 0.12 7.15 -4.84
CA MET A 121 -0.61 7.60 -3.64
C MET A 121 -0.20 8.99 -3.15
N SER A 122 1.10 9.32 -3.16
CA SER A 122 1.56 10.69 -2.84
C SER A 122 1.15 11.71 -3.90
N THR A 123 1.03 11.30 -5.17
CA THR A 123 0.47 12.12 -6.25
C THR A 123 -0.99 12.45 -5.97
N LEU A 124 -1.80 11.43 -5.60
CA LEU A 124 -3.21 11.64 -5.26
C LEU A 124 -3.39 12.53 -4.03
N ALA A 125 -2.55 12.35 -3.01
CA ALA A 125 -2.56 13.22 -1.83
C ALA A 125 -2.30 14.69 -2.20
N ALA A 126 -1.37 14.95 -3.12
CA ALA A 126 -1.06 16.28 -3.59
C ALA A 126 -2.16 16.86 -4.51
N LEU A 127 -2.77 16.04 -5.36
CA LEU A 127 -3.94 16.44 -6.17
C LEU A 127 -5.14 16.78 -5.28
N ASN A 128 -5.40 16.01 -4.23
CA ASN A 128 -6.46 16.30 -3.25
C ASN A 128 -6.18 17.60 -2.45
N ALA A 129 -4.92 18.01 -2.38
CA ALA A 129 -4.49 19.29 -1.83
C ALA A 129 -4.56 20.44 -2.84
N ASN A 130 -5.13 20.23 -4.03
CA ASN A 130 -5.21 21.17 -5.16
C ASN A 130 -3.85 21.62 -5.71
N TYR A 131 -2.82 20.79 -5.60
CA TYR A 131 -1.52 21.06 -6.21
C TYR A 131 -1.46 20.55 -7.66
N ALA A 132 -0.73 21.26 -8.51
CA ALA A 132 -0.30 20.74 -9.81
C ALA A 132 0.82 19.73 -9.58
N VAL A 133 0.69 18.50 -10.14
CA VAL A 133 1.64 17.43 -9.86
C VAL A 133 2.26 16.87 -11.12
N CYS A 134 3.58 16.81 -11.16
CA CYS A 134 4.34 16.03 -12.13
C CYS A 134 4.71 14.67 -11.48
N HIS A 135 4.13 13.58 -12.00
CA HIS A 135 4.37 12.21 -11.53
C HIS A 135 5.43 11.55 -12.39
N VAL A 136 6.52 11.10 -11.79
CA VAL A 136 7.66 10.48 -12.49
C VAL A 136 7.98 9.11 -11.88
N ASP A 137 7.92 8.08 -12.71
CA ASP A 137 8.38 6.72 -12.37
C ASP A 137 9.03 6.08 -13.60
N SER A 138 10.04 5.24 -13.39
CA SER A 138 10.72 4.53 -14.48
C SER A 138 9.91 3.34 -15.01
N SER A 139 9.00 2.81 -14.20
CA SER A 139 8.17 1.66 -14.54
C SER A 139 6.88 2.07 -15.25
N LYS A 140 6.76 1.70 -16.53
CA LYS A 140 5.51 1.91 -17.30
C LYS A 140 4.30 1.25 -16.62
N GLY A 141 4.49 0.10 -15.96
CA GLY A 141 3.44 -0.59 -15.22
C GLY A 141 2.96 0.21 -14.00
N MET A 142 3.88 0.85 -13.27
CA MET A 142 3.52 1.71 -12.13
C MET A 142 2.82 2.98 -12.59
N ILE A 143 3.25 3.60 -13.69
CA ILE A 143 2.56 4.76 -14.28
C ILE A 143 1.13 4.39 -14.70
N ALA A 144 0.93 3.23 -15.32
CA ALA A 144 -0.41 2.76 -15.69
C ALA A 144 -1.27 2.55 -14.43
N TRP A 145 -0.73 1.94 -13.38
CA TRP A 145 -1.42 1.74 -12.11
C TRP A 145 -1.77 3.07 -11.42
N ALA A 146 -0.85 4.04 -11.44
CA ALA A 146 -1.12 5.38 -10.92
C ALA A 146 -2.28 6.09 -11.65
N LYS A 147 -2.37 5.93 -12.97
CA LYS A 147 -3.52 6.42 -13.76
C LYS A 147 -4.83 5.73 -13.36
N GLU A 148 -4.81 4.41 -13.14
CA GLU A 148 -5.99 3.69 -12.66
C GLU A 148 -6.43 4.21 -11.28
N ASN A 149 -5.50 4.42 -10.35
CA ASN A 149 -5.79 4.97 -9.03
C ASN A 149 -6.35 6.40 -9.12
N SER A 150 -5.82 7.21 -10.03
CA SER A 150 -6.33 8.58 -10.27
C SER A 150 -7.75 8.62 -10.83
N HIS A 151 -8.18 7.60 -11.56
CA HIS A 151 -9.57 7.51 -12.04
C HIS A 151 -10.55 7.00 -10.97
N LEU A 152 -10.03 6.36 -9.92
CA LEU A 152 -10.84 5.82 -8.81
C LEU A 152 -11.00 6.83 -7.67
N SER A 153 -10.08 7.79 -7.54
CA SER A 153 -10.06 8.83 -6.51
C SER A 153 -10.66 10.11 -7.01
#